data_00f82ad4b6cfc8764781c8c1cebe012b
#
_entry.id   00f82ad4b6cfc8764781c8c1cebe012b
#
_cell.length_a   1.000
_cell.length_b   1.000
_cell.length_c   1.000
_cell.angle_alpha   90.00
_cell.angle_beta   90.00
_cell.angle_gamma   90.00
#
_symmetry.space_group_name_H-M   'P 1'
#
loop_
_entity.id
_entity.type
_entity.pdbx_description
1 polymer ?
#
loop_
_entity_poly.entity_id
_entity_poly.type
_entity_poly.pdbx_seq_one_letter_code
_entity_poly.pdbx_strand_id
1 'polypeptide(L)'
;MRMISKLVAISLIMSFALSQTTGKLRGTVTSSDGQPLVGANVIVDGTSKGAATDGEGKYTILNVEAGTYSVTVSYIGYQSSTSSNVSVKVDLTTPLNFSMQASAVEGEAVTIIGEKRLIEKSATNSVRSIGDQEIRNSASRSVVGVLDLQPGVNITNGRISVRGSRSEEVAYTLDGAAITDVINTGFEFSAIPEALAEISVEAGGYGAHIGGANSGVIRQTLRTGSNEVSGDVRFETGDYGLTDLTATVNVPIGNNVKTFLALSSRHVDDWDPTFYKDFSIIKK
;
A
#
# COMPACT_ATOMS: atom_id res chain seq x y z
N MET A 1 -37.79 -11.12 15.83
CA MET A 1 -36.87 -12.07 15.18
C MET A 1 -36.14 -11.48 13.97
N ARG A 2 -36.77 -10.79 13.02
CA ARG A 2 -36.10 -10.21 11.83
C ARG A 2 -35.03 -9.12 12.11
N MET A 3 -35.17 -8.32 13.17
CA MET A 3 -34.16 -7.30 13.55
C MET A 3 -32.91 -7.91 14.21
N ILE A 4 -33.08 -8.93 15.03
CA ILE A 4 -31.98 -9.63 15.69
C ILE A 4 -31.12 -10.38 14.66
N SER A 5 -31.76 -11.00 13.65
CA SER A 5 -31.08 -11.66 12.53
C SER A 5 -30.23 -10.67 11.69
N LYS A 6 -30.71 -9.45 11.47
CA LYS A 6 -29.94 -8.40 10.77
C LYS A 6 -28.76 -7.88 11.60
N LEU A 7 -28.93 -7.72 12.92
CA LEU A 7 -27.87 -7.35 13.83
C LEU A 7 -26.77 -8.42 13.94
N VAL A 8 -27.15 -9.68 13.98
CA VAL A 8 -26.21 -10.82 13.98
C VAL A 8 -25.47 -10.91 12.64
N ALA A 9 -26.16 -10.69 11.51
CA ALA A 9 -25.51 -10.67 10.20
C ALA A 9 -24.51 -9.50 10.05
N ILE A 10 -24.85 -8.31 10.55
CA ILE A 10 -23.94 -7.15 10.57
C ILE A 10 -22.75 -7.41 11.50
N SER A 11 -22.96 -8.03 12.66
CA SER A 11 -21.88 -8.42 13.59
C SER A 11 -20.96 -9.48 12.98
N LEU A 12 -21.50 -10.43 12.21
CA LEU A 12 -20.70 -11.46 11.52
C LEU A 12 -19.87 -10.89 10.37
N ILE A 13 -20.39 -9.90 9.64
CA ILE A 13 -19.66 -9.20 8.56
C ILE A 13 -18.52 -8.34 9.15
N MET A 14 -18.73 -7.76 10.32
CA MET A 14 -17.73 -6.94 10.99
C MET A 14 -16.54 -7.73 11.55
N SER A 15 -16.69 -9.04 11.77
CA SER A 15 -15.61 -9.91 12.27
C SER A 15 -14.63 -10.37 11.16
N PHE A 16 -14.96 -10.25 9.90
CA PHE A 16 -14.08 -10.60 8.77
C PHE A 16 -13.11 -9.47 8.36
N ALA A 17 -13.26 -8.26 8.90
CA ALA A 17 -12.48 -7.09 8.50
C ALA A 17 -11.11 -6.94 9.20
N LEU A 18 -10.62 -7.94 9.92
CA LEU A 18 -9.33 -7.89 10.62
C LEU A 18 -8.21 -8.63 9.86
N SER A 19 -8.19 -8.53 8.55
CA SER A 19 -6.98 -8.90 7.80
C SER A 19 -5.90 -7.85 8.13
N GLN A 20 -4.93 -8.23 8.94
CA GLN A 20 -3.83 -7.33 9.33
C GLN A 20 -2.87 -7.19 8.15
N THR A 21 -3.02 -6.10 7.42
CA THR A 21 -2.11 -5.68 6.35
C THR A 21 -0.89 -5.00 6.98
N THR A 22 -0.01 -5.78 7.60
CA THR A 22 1.14 -5.27 8.34
C THR A 22 2.46 -5.71 7.71
N GLY A 23 3.47 -4.85 7.83
CA GLY A 23 4.85 -5.15 7.51
C GLY A 23 5.73 -5.13 8.76
N LYS A 24 7.04 -5.15 8.54
CA LYS A 24 8.08 -5.14 9.58
C LYS A 24 9.13 -4.08 9.25
N LEU A 25 9.65 -3.44 10.29
CA LEU A 25 10.85 -2.62 10.21
C LEU A 25 12.00 -3.36 10.91
N ARG A 26 13.15 -3.41 10.30
CA ARG A 26 14.34 -4.04 10.86
C ARG A 26 15.59 -3.24 10.49
N GLY A 27 16.51 -3.10 11.45
CA GLY A 27 17.75 -2.42 11.17
C GLY A 27 18.72 -2.47 12.33
N THR A 28 19.77 -1.64 12.23
CA THR A 28 20.77 -1.44 13.24
C THR A 28 20.90 0.03 13.60
N VAL A 29 21.19 0.29 14.86
CA VAL A 29 21.54 1.62 15.35
C VAL A 29 23.00 1.62 15.80
N THR A 30 23.80 2.48 15.20
CA THR A 30 25.22 2.62 15.52
C THR A 30 25.57 4.06 15.87
N SER A 31 26.68 4.27 16.57
CA SER A 31 27.28 5.58 16.68
C SER A 31 27.94 5.99 15.34
N SER A 32 28.34 7.24 15.22
CA SER A 32 29.15 7.74 14.09
C SER A 32 30.45 6.95 13.87
N ASP A 33 30.99 6.36 14.93
CA ASP A 33 32.21 5.55 14.92
C ASP A 33 31.97 4.09 14.59
N GLY A 34 30.71 3.73 14.25
CA GLY A 34 30.30 2.38 13.87
C GLY A 34 30.06 1.42 15.06
N GLN A 35 30.12 1.89 16.30
CA GLN A 35 29.83 1.06 17.49
C GLN A 35 28.33 0.83 17.63
N PRO A 36 27.85 -0.40 17.93
CA PRO A 36 26.45 -0.67 18.15
C PRO A 36 25.92 0.05 19.41
N LEU A 37 24.75 0.69 19.30
CA LEU A 37 24.10 1.34 20.43
C LEU A 37 23.02 0.40 21.00
N VAL A 38 23.31 -0.12 22.18
CA VAL A 38 22.44 -1.10 22.90
C VAL A 38 21.40 -0.37 23.71
N GLY A 39 20.12 -0.74 23.56
CA GLY A 39 19.01 -0.09 24.28
C GLY A 39 18.58 1.24 23.67
N ALA A 40 19.00 1.57 22.45
CA ALA A 40 18.44 2.72 21.74
C ALA A 40 16.98 2.48 21.41
N ASN A 41 16.14 3.48 21.63
CA ASN A 41 14.69 3.39 21.42
C ASN A 41 14.33 3.85 20.01
N VAL A 42 13.70 2.99 19.22
CA VAL A 42 13.24 3.26 17.86
C VAL A 42 11.72 3.25 17.85
N ILE A 43 11.11 4.35 17.44
CA ILE A 43 9.66 4.56 17.45
C ILE A 43 9.18 4.91 16.05
N VAL A 44 8.04 4.34 15.65
CA VAL A 44 7.30 4.74 14.44
C VAL A 44 6.35 5.85 14.83
N ASP A 45 6.64 7.07 14.38
CA ASP A 45 5.91 8.27 14.77
C ASP A 45 4.43 8.19 14.38
N GLY A 46 3.56 8.71 15.25
CA GLY A 46 2.11 8.64 15.06
C GLY A 46 1.48 7.27 15.37
N THR A 47 2.29 6.30 15.84
CA THR A 47 1.82 4.96 16.22
C THR A 47 2.29 4.59 17.64
N SER A 48 1.78 3.49 18.18
CA SER A 48 2.29 2.89 19.43
C SER A 48 3.39 1.83 19.18
N LYS A 49 3.93 1.78 17.96
CA LYS A 49 4.90 0.75 17.56
C LYS A 49 6.32 1.26 17.75
N GLY A 50 7.15 0.44 18.39
CA GLY A 50 8.56 0.73 18.61
C GLY A 50 9.30 -0.50 19.14
N ALA A 51 10.62 -0.42 19.18
CA ALA A 51 11.48 -1.45 19.75
C ALA A 51 12.79 -0.82 20.27
N ALA A 52 13.35 -1.42 21.30
CA ALA A 52 14.72 -1.13 21.73
C ALA A 52 15.71 -2.01 20.98
N THR A 53 16.93 -1.51 20.77
CA THR A 53 18.02 -2.28 20.16
C THR A 53 18.60 -3.32 21.13
N ASP A 54 18.98 -4.47 20.57
CA ASP A 54 19.64 -5.57 21.30
C ASP A 54 21.15 -5.32 21.53
N GLY A 55 21.85 -6.33 22.08
CA GLY A 55 23.29 -6.28 22.39
C GLY A 55 24.19 -6.04 21.17
N GLU A 56 23.69 -6.23 19.96
CA GLU A 56 24.38 -6.00 18.68
C GLU A 56 23.91 -4.70 17.99
N GLY A 57 23.08 -3.90 18.69
CA GLY A 57 22.48 -2.68 18.12
C GLY A 57 21.39 -2.94 17.11
N LYS A 58 20.87 -4.18 16.99
CA LYS A 58 19.80 -4.54 16.07
C LYS A 58 18.42 -4.33 16.69
N TYR A 59 17.44 -3.96 15.86
CA TYR A 59 16.05 -3.86 16.27
C TYR A 59 15.12 -4.48 15.24
N THR A 60 13.93 -4.87 15.68
CA THR A 60 12.84 -5.33 14.81
C THR A 60 11.51 -4.84 15.37
N ILE A 61 10.76 -4.07 14.58
CA ILE A 61 9.41 -3.62 14.89
C ILE A 61 8.45 -4.44 14.05
N LEU A 62 7.57 -5.20 14.71
CA LEU A 62 6.59 -6.08 14.07
C LEU A 62 5.22 -5.40 13.99
N ASN A 63 4.37 -5.90 13.10
CA ASN A 63 2.97 -5.51 12.97
C ASN A 63 2.79 -3.98 12.78
N VAL A 64 3.60 -3.37 11.93
CA VAL A 64 3.43 -1.99 11.49
C VAL A 64 2.49 -2.01 10.29
N GLU A 65 1.41 -1.25 10.34
CA GLU A 65 0.47 -1.15 9.22
C GLU A 65 1.18 -0.64 7.96
N ALA A 66 0.73 -1.09 6.79
CA ALA A 66 1.31 -0.59 5.54
C ALA A 66 1.02 0.90 5.38
N GLY A 67 2.05 1.66 5.01
CA GLY A 67 1.96 3.12 4.90
C GLY A 67 3.33 3.78 4.86
N THR A 68 3.32 5.10 4.86
CA THR A 68 4.55 5.92 4.92
C THR A 68 4.62 6.62 6.27
N TYR A 69 5.75 6.44 6.96
CA TYR A 69 5.96 6.90 8.32
C TYR A 69 7.25 7.71 8.46
N SER A 70 7.31 8.49 9.52
CA SER A 70 8.59 8.94 10.08
C SER A 70 8.98 7.96 11.19
N VAL A 71 10.27 7.65 11.29
CA VAL A 71 10.80 6.77 12.33
C VAL A 71 11.90 7.50 13.06
N THR A 72 11.73 7.65 14.36
CA THR A 72 12.64 8.39 15.23
C THR A 72 13.41 7.44 16.14
N VAL A 73 14.71 7.61 16.21
CA VAL A 73 15.58 6.91 17.16
C VAL A 73 16.11 7.89 18.20
N SER A 74 16.07 7.47 19.45
CA SER A 74 16.61 8.23 20.59
C SER A 74 17.51 7.35 21.46
N TYR A 75 18.60 7.91 21.96
CA TYR A 75 19.52 7.27 22.87
C TYR A 75 20.20 8.29 23.78
N ILE A 76 20.40 7.93 25.06
CA ILE A 76 20.97 8.85 26.07
C ILE A 76 22.40 9.24 25.66
N GLY A 77 22.69 10.55 25.63
CA GLY A 77 23.99 11.10 25.23
C GLY A 77 24.20 11.20 23.71
N TYR A 78 23.16 10.93 22.93
CA TYR A 78 23.18 11.07 21.47
C TYR A 78 22.07 11.99 20.97
N GLN A 79 22.32 12.63 19.84
CA GLN A 79 21.32 13.44 19.17
C GLN A 79 20.26 12.53 18.54
N SER A 80 18.96 12.81 18.80
CA SER A 80 17.88 12.07 18.16
C SER A 80 17.91 12.20 16.65
N SER A 81 17.67 11.08 15.95
CA SER A 81 17.69 11.03 14.48
C SER A 81 16.34 10.54 13.98
N THR A 82 15.75 11.27 13.02
CA THR A 82 14.47 10.92 12.41
C THR A 82 14.66 10.65 10.93
N SER A 83 14.15 9.52 10.46
CA SER A 83 14.06 9.18 9.04
C SER A 83 12.63 9.37 8.58
N SER A 84 12.39 10.30 7.67
CA SER A 84 11.07 10.57 7.09
C SER A 84 10.85 9.75 5.82
N ASN A 85 9.58 9.60 5.41
CA ASN A 85 9.17 8.90 4.20
C ASN A 85 9.55 7.41 4.16
N VAL A 86 9.57 6.74 5.32
CA VAL A 86 9.81 5.30 5.42
C VAL A 86 8.56 4.54 4.99
N SER A 87 8.63 3.87 3.85
CA SER A 87 7.51 3.08 3.32
C SER A 87 7.52 1.68 3.93
N VAL A 88 6.48 1.36 4.68
CA VAL A 88 6.22 0.01 5.21
C VAL A 88 5.24 -0.70 4.29
N LYS A 89 5.61 -1.88 3.81
CA LYS A 89 4.83 -2.68 2.87
C LYS A 89 4.30 -3.94 3.54
N VAL A 90 3.15 -4.42 3.07
CA VAL A 90 2.52 -5.65 3.59
C VAL A 90 3.43 -6.85 3.42
N ASP A 91 3.54 -7.66 4.45
CA ASP A 91 4.33 -8.91 4.51
C ASP A 91 5.83 -8.76 4.20
N LEU A 92 6.30 -7.52 4.01
CA LEU A 92 7.72 -7.25 3.74
C LEU A 92 8.43 -6.70 4.98
N THR A 93 9.76 -6.88 4.97
CA THR A 93 10.65 -6.26 5.95
C THR A 93 11.32 -5.05 5.31
N THR A 94 11.03 -3.86 5.83
CA THR A 94 11.70 -2.62 5.41
C THR A 94 12.99 -2.46 6.21
N PRO A 95 14.18 -2.51 5.57
CA PRO A 95 15.44 -2.29 6.26
C PRO A 95 15.66 -0.79 6.52
N LEU A 96 15.97 -0.43 7.76
CA LEU A 96 16.25 0.96 8.14
C LEU A 96 17.34 1.01 9.20
N ASN A 97 18.50 1.57 8.84
CA ASN A 97 19.63 1.70 9.74
C ASN A 97 19.82 3.16 10.13
N PHE A 98 20.26 3.39 11.37
CA PHE A 98 20.57 4.70 11.90
C PHE A 98 22.02 4.79 12.32
N SER A 99 22.64 5.94 12.04
CA SER A 99 23.93 6.34 12.60
C SER A 99 23.72 7.60 13.43
N MET A 100 23.99 7.52 14.72
CA MET A 100 23.73 8.60 15.68
C MET A 100 25.02 9.34 16.03
N GLN A 101 24.93 10.64 16.17
CA GLN A 101 26.04 11.48 16.62
C GLN A 101 25.96 11.69 18.14
N ALA A 102 27.10 11.58 18.83
CA ALA A 102 27.17 11.91 20.25
C ALA A 102 26.84 13.41 20.44
N SER A 103 25.96 13.71 21.36
CA SER A 103 25.59 15.09 21.70
C SER A 103 26.13 15.44 23.06
N ALA A 104 26.86 16.53 23.14
CA ALA A 104 27.29 17.09 24.42
C ALA A 104 26.19 17.91 25.12
N VAL A 105 25.06 18.16 24.42
CA VAL A 105 23.91 18.94 24.92
C VAL A 105 22.61 18.28 24.44
N GLU A 106 21.69 18.00 25.34
CA GLU A 106 20.33 17.57 25.02
C GLU A 106 19.61 18.68 24.25
N GLY A 107 19.18 18.44 22.99
CA GLY A 107 18.18 19.35 22.48
C GLY A 107 18.07 19.74 21.04
N GLU A 108 18.55 19.03 20.04
CA GLU A 108 18.01 19.25 18.68
C GLU A 108 17.96 17.94 17.88
N ALA A 109 16.76 17.60 17.37
CA ALA A 109 16.59 16.46 16.50
C ALA A 109 17.05 16.79 15.08
N VAL A 110 17.96 16.01 14.52
CA VAL A 110 18.35 16.11 13.11
C VAL A 110 17.37 15.27 12.29
N THR A 111 16.61 15.92 11.43
CA THR A 111 15.73 15.23 10.47
C THR A 111 16.55 14.83 9.24
N ILE A 112 16.76 13.55 9.05
CA ILE A 112 17.38 13.01 7.84
C ILE A 112 16.24 12.64 6.88
N ILE A 113 16.15 13.33 5.75
CA ILE A 113 15.22 12.94 4.68
C ILE A 113 15.83 11.69 4.05
N GLY A 114 15.20 10.53 4.29
CA GLY A 114 15.65 9.26 3.72
C GLY A 114 15.51 9.28 2.20
N GLU A 115 16.61 9.25 1.47
CA GLU A 115 16.58 9.00 0.03
C GLU A 115 16.09 7.57 -0.23
N LYS A 116 15.04 7.44 -1.04
CA LYS A 116 14.52 6.15 -1.48
C LYS A 116 15.62 5.39 -2.22
N ARG A 117 16.14 4.32 -1.65
CA ARG A 117 17.10 3.47 -2.34
C ARG A 117 16.42 2.81 -3.54
N LEU A 118 16.89 3.08 -4.73
CA LEU A 118 16.40 2.55 -6.01
C LEU A 118 16.57 1.03 -6.16
N ILE A 119 17.36 0.37 -5.31
CA ILE A 119 17.67 -1.06 -5.40
C ILE A 119 17.59 -1.68 -4.02
N GLU A 120 16.60 -2.54 -3.79
CA GLU A 120 16.50 -3.40 -2.61
C GLU A 120 17.34 -4.65 -2.83
N LYS A 121 18.58 -4.69 -2.28
CA LYS A 121 19.50 -5.83 -2.42
C LYS A 121 19.08 -7.09 -1.65
N SER A 122 18.06 -7.00 -0.80
CA SER A 122 17.61 -8.10 0.08
C SER A 122 16.34 -8.80 -0.37
N ALA A 123 15.73 -8.38 -1.48
CA ALA A 123 14.56 -9.06 -2.01
C ALA A 123 14.97 -10.38 -2.67
N THR A 124 14.62 -11.50 -2.04
CA THR A 124 14.83 -12.87 -2.59
C THR A 124 13.80 -13.24 -3.65
N ASN A 125 12.73 -12.46 -3.76
CA ASN A 125 11.65 -12.60 -4.72
C ASN A 125 11.60 -11.37 -5.65
N SER A 126 11.07 -11.56 -6.84
CA SER A 126 10.86 -10.46 -7.79
C SER A 126 9.54 -9.77 -7.47
N VAL A 127 9.55 -8.91 -6.46
CA VAL A 127 8.41 -8.06 -6.10
C VAL A 127 8.61 -6.67 -6.66
N ARG A 128 7.65 -6.19 -7.42
CA ARG A 128 7.51 -4.79 -7.81
C ARG A 128 6.38 -4.18 -7.01
N SER A 129 6.67 -3.17 -6.24
CA SER A 129 5.71 -2.45 -5.42
C SER A 129 5.54 -1.03 -5.94
N ILE A 130 4.30 -0.63 -6.15
CA ILE A 130 3.86 0.67 -6.64
C ILE A 130 3.14 1.34 -5.48
N GLY A 131 3.76 2.36 -4.90
CA GLY A 131 3.19 3.09 -3.76
C GLY A 131 2.14 4.10 -4.17
N ASP A 132 1.44 4.65 -3.17
CA ASP A 132 0.33 5.58 -3.34
C ASP A 132 0.69 6.83 -4.16
N GLN A 133 1.89 7.37 -3.99
CA GLN A 133 2.35 8.53 -4.79
C GLN A 133 2.55 8.16 -6.25
N GLU A 134 3.12 6.99 -6.54
CA GLU A 134 3.33 6.51 -7.91
C GLU A 134 1.99 6.22 -8.59
N ILE A 135 1.02 5.67 -7.84
CA ILE A 135 -0.36 5.42 -8.31
C ILE A 135 -1.04 6.76 -8.66
N ARG A 136 -0.98 7.75 -7.77
CA ARG A 136 -1.60 9.08 -8.00
C ARG A 136 -0.97 9.86 -9.13
N ASN A 137 0.35 9.73 -9.31
CA ASN A 137 1.10 10.39 -10.38
C ASN A 137 1.03 9.65 -11.71
N SER A 138 0.44 8.45 -11.74
CA SER A 138 0.23 7.69 -12.97
C SER A 138 -0.71 8.45 -13.90
N ALA A 139 -0.43 8.38 -15.19
CA ALA A 139 -1.33 8.87 -16.23
C ALA A 139 -2.62 8.04 -16.32
N SER A 140 -2.60 6.81 -15.82
CA SER A 140 -3.76 5.92 -15.83
C SER A 140 -4.66 6.12 -14.60
N ARG A 141 -5.96 6.12 -14.83
CA ARG A 141 -7.01 6.24 -13.81
C ARG A 141 -7.65 4.89 -13.47
N SER A 142 -6.98 3.79 -13.79
CA SER A 142 -7.43 2.45 -13.45
C SER A 142 -6.27 1.61 -12.93
N VAL A 143 -6.56 0.65 -12.06
CA VAL A 143 -5.56 -0.30 -11.56
C VAL A 143 -4.91 -1.08 -12.71
N VAL A 144 -5.71 -1.50 -13.68
CA VAL A 144 -5.24 -2.19 -14.88
C VAL A 144 -4.22 -1.35 -15.65
N GLY A 145 -4.51 -0.07 -15.87
CA GLY A 145 -3.59 0.81 -16.58
C GLY A 145 -2.33 1.17 -15.78
N VAL A 146 -2.39 1.19 -14.43
CA VAL A 146 -1.18 1.32 -13.60
C VAL A 146 -0.31 0.07 -13.71
N LEU A 147 -0.93 -1.12 -13.79
CA LEU A 147 -0.24 -2.39 -13.98
C LEU A 147 0.39 -2.53 -15.36
N ASP A 148 -0.23 -2.00 -16.41
CA ASP A 148 0.27 -2.03 -17.78
C ASP A 148 1.61 -1.30 -17.95
N LEU A 149 1.86 -0.33 -17.09
CA LEU A 149 3.13 0.40 -17.05
C LEU A 149 4.26 -0.38 -16.36
N GLN A 150 3.97 -1.56 -15.78
CA GLN A 150 4.97 -2.30 -15.03
C GLN A 150 5.74 -3.29 -15.89
N PRO A 151 7.09 -3.35 -15.76
CA PRO A 151 7.90 -4.32 -16.48
C PRO A 151 7.48 -5.75 -16.18
N GLY A 152 7.28 -6.55 -17.23
CA GLY A 152 6.90 -7.96 -17.11
C GLY A 152 5.41 -8.20 -16.90
N VAL A 153 4.59 -7.16 -16.86
CA VAL A 153 3.13 -7.25 -16.92
C VAL A 153 2.70 -7.01 -18.37
N ASN A 154 1.80 -7.83 -18.88
CA ASN A 154 1.26 -7.73 -20.22
C ASN A 154 -0.26 -7.78 -20.15
N ILE A 155 -0.92 -6.86 -20.81
CA ILE A 155 -2.39 -6.79 -20.85
C ILE A 155 -2.87 -6.95 -22.27
N THR A 156 -3.65 -8.00 -22.50
CA THR A 156 -4.21 -8.32 -23.80
C THR A 156 -5.70 -8.59 -23.65
N ASN A 157 -6.53 -7.80 -24.33
CA ASN A 157 -8.01 -7.90 -24.22
C ASN A 157 -8.54 -7.84 -22.78
N GLY A 158 -7.95 -6.96 -21.94
CA GLY A 158 -8.31 -6.80 -20.53
C GLY A 158 -7.82 -7.90 -19.60
N ARG A 159 -7.10 -8.90 -20.11
CA ARG A 159 -6.51 -10.00 -19.35
C ARG A 159 -5.05 -9.70 -19.03
N ILE A 160 -4.69 -9.87 -17.76
CA ILE A 160 -3.34 -9.61 -17.27
C ILE A 160 -2.54 -10.90 -17.25
N SER A 161 -1.33 -10.85 -17.78
CA SER A 161 -0.33 -11.92 -17.65
C SER A 161 0.96 -11.37 -17.06
N VAL A 162 1.68 -12.19 -16.32
CA VAL A 162 2.95 -11.83 -15.68
C VAL A 162 4.05 -12.68 -16.27
N ARG A 163 5.10 -12.06 -16.82
CA ARG A 163 6.25 -12.71 -17.46
C ARG A 163 5.88 -13.70 -18.57
N GLY A 164 4.85 -13.38 -19.36
CA GLY A 164 4.43 -14.21 -20.48
C GLY A 164 3.65 -15.47 -20.10
N SER A 165 3.16 -15.54 -18.85
CA SER A 165 2.26 -16.59 -18.39
C SER A 165 0.85 -16.46 -18.99
N ARG A 166 -0.02 -17.40 -18.62
CA ARG A 166 -1.45 -17.30 -18.90
C ARG A 166 -2.13 -16.45 -17.84
N SER A 167 -3.19 -15.75 -18.21
CA SER A 167 -3.95 -14.93 -17.27
C SER A 167 -4.62 -15.74 -16.14
N GLU A 168 -4.95 -17.00 -16.40
CA GLU A 168 -5.53 -17.94 -15.44
C GLU A 168 -4.53 -18.35 -14.33
N GLU A 169 -3.26 -18.09 -14.53
CA GLU A 169 -2.17 -18.43 -13.59
C GLU A 169 -1.82 -17.29 -12.65
N VAL A 170 -2.48 -16.14 -12.79
CA VAL A 170 -2.28 -14.96 -11.94
C VAL A 170 -3.35 -14.93 -10.85
N ALA A 171 -2.94 -14.84 -9.60
CA ALA A 171 -3.86 -14.63 -8.48
C ALA A 171 -3.96 -13.13 -8.12
N TYR A 172 -5.13 -12.73 -7.69
CA TYR A 172 -5.42 -11.35 -7.29
C TYR A 172 -5.94 -11.32 -5.85
N THR A 173 -5.41 -10.39 -5.06
CA THR A 173 -5.86 -10.19 -3.69
C THR A 173 -6.10 -8.71 -3.38
N LEU A 174 -7.07 -8.43 -2.51
CA LEU A 174 -7.34 -7.13 -1.93
C LEU A 174 -7.31 -7.27 -0.41
N ASP A 175 -6.38 -6.59 0.25
CA ASP A 175 -6.12 -6.71 1.69
C ASP A 175 -6.02 -8.17 2.17
N GLY A 176 -5.38 -9.03 1.37
CA GLY A 176 -5.23 -10.46 1.64
C GLY A 176 -6.44 -11.33 1.29
N ALA A 177 -7.60 -10.75 1.00
CA ALA A 177 -8.74 -11.50 0.49
C ALA A 177 -8.57 -11.81 -1.00
N ALA A 178 -8.82 -13.05 -1.42
CA ALA A 178 -8.78 -13.42 -2.83
C ALA A 178 -9.94 -12.76 -3.59
N ILE A 179 -9.62 -12.08 -4.70
CA ILE A 179 -10.57 -11.42 -5.60
C ILE A 179 -10.40 -11.91 -7.05
N THR A 180 -9.85 -13.09 -7.22
CA THR A 180 -9.65 -13.68 -8.55
C THR A 180 -10.98 -14.13 -9.12
N ASP A 181 -11.37 -13.61 -10.28
CA ASP A 181 -12.51 -14.13 -11.05
C ASP A 181 -12.09 -15.44 -11.72
N VAL A 182 -12.66 -16.54 -11.26
CA VAL A 182 -12.32 -17.90 -11.73
C VAL A 182 -12.90 -18.19 -13.12
N ILE A 183 -13.91 -17.42 -13.54
CA ILE A 183 -14.63 -17.64 -14.81
C ILE A 183 -14.01 -16.82 -15.92
N ASN A 184 -13.81 -15.52 -15.69
CA ASN A 184 -13.36 -14.59 -16.72
C ASN A 184 -11.86 -14.31 -16.66
N THR A 185 -11.16 -14.82 -15.66
CA THR A 185 -9.73 -14.57 -15.40
C THR A 185 -9.38 -13.09 -15.27
N GLY A 186 -9.18 -12.62 -14.06
CA GLY A 186 -8.91 -11.22 -13.76
C GLY A 186 -9.36 -10.85 -12.35
N PHE A 187 -9.74 -9.60 -12.17
CA PHE A 187 -10.35 -9.15 -10.93
C PHE A 187 -11.87 -9.33 -10.99
N GLU A 188 -12.46 -9.95 -9.99
CA GLU A 188 -13.90 -9.87 -9.75
C GLU A 188 -14.29 -8.45 -9.31
N PHE A 189 -13.41 -7.80 -8.56
CA PHE A 189 -13.57 -6.44 -8.06
C PHE A 189 -12.22 -5.72 -8.10
N SER A 190 -12.21 -4.46 -8.50
CA SER A 190 -11.04 -3.58 -8.43
C SER A 190 -11.36 -2.34 -7.61
N ALA A 191 -10.51 -2.03 -6.65
CA ALA A 191 -10.60 -0.78 -5.93
C ALA A 191 -10.27 0.41 -6.87
N ILE A 192 -10.81 1.58 -6.55
CA ILE A 192 -10.37 2.80 -7.23
C ILE A 192 -8.91 3.09 -6.85
N PRO A 193 -8.07 3.56 -7.79
CA PRO A 193 -6.63 3.77 -7.53
C PRO A 193 -6.35 4.64 -6.30
N GLU A 194 -7.16 5.66 -6.08
CA GLU A 194 -7.02 6.59 -4.97
C GLU A 194 -7.30 5.97 -3.60
N ALA A 195 -8.00 4.84 -3.56
CA ALA A 195 -8.23 4.06 -2.35
C ALA A 195 -7.06 3.14 -2.00
N LEU A 196 -6.08 2.98 -2.91
CA LEU A 196 -4.97 2.07 -2.72
C LEU A 196 -3.78 2.77 -2.05
N ALA A 197 -3.21 2.12 -1.06
CA ALA A 197 -1.92 2.46 -0.49
C ALA A 197 -0.78 1.88 -1.33
N GLU A 198 -1.01 0.69 -1.90
CA GLU A 198 0.01 -0.05 -2.63
C GLU A 198 -0.62 -1.03 -3.63
N ILE A 199 0.03 -1.21 -4.77
CA ILE A 199 -0.17 -2.34 -5.66
C ILE A 199 1.16 -3.07 -5.75
N SER A 200 1.22 -4.37 -5.43
CA SER A 200 2.43 -5.16 -5.61
C SER A 200 2.22 -6.27 -6.62
N VAL A 201 3.22 -6.46 -7.47
CA VAL A 201 3.29 -7.55 -8.46
C VAL A 201 4.43 -8.47 -8.05
N GLU A 202 4.10 -9.70 -7.65
CA GLU A 202 5.06 -10.73 -7.28
C GLU A 202 5.13 -11.75 -8.42
N ALA A 203 6.26 -11.81 -9.08
CA ALA A 203 6.49 -12.74 -10.18
C ALA A 203 7.36 -13.92 -9.73
N GLY A 204 6.78 -14.80 -8.92
CA GLY A 204 7.43 -15.95 -8.30
C GLY A 204 8.01 -15.65 -6.91
N GLY A 205 8.23 -16.72 -6.13
CA GLY A 205 8.74 -16.61 -4.75
C GLY A 205 7.71 -16.15 -3.72
N TYR A 206 6.43 -16.15 -4.07
CA TYR A 206 5.34 -15.82 -3.13
C TYR A 206 5.11 -16.95 -2.11
N GLY A 207 4.55 -16.59 -0.95
CA GLY A 207 4.35 -17.53 0.15
C GLY A 207 3.38 -18.66 -0.19
N ALA A 208 3.62 -19.84 0.38
CA ALA A 208 2.81 -21.05 0.14
C ALA A 208 1.33 -20.94 0.58
N HIS A 209 0.99 -19.86 1.31
CA HIS A 209 -0.40 -19.57 1.71
C HIS A 209 -1.25 -19.02 0.56
N ILE A 210 -0.62 -18.61 -0.54
CA ILE A 210 -1.32 -18.13 -1.73
C ILE A 210 -1.57 -19.31 -2.64
N GLY A 211 -2.80 -19.83 -2.60
CA GLY A 211 -3.25 -20.86 -3.52
C GLY A 211 -3.66 -20.30 -4.88
N GLY A 212 -3.61 -21.12 -5.93
CA GLY A 212 -4.13 -20.78 -7.26
C GLY A 212 -3.25 -19.86 -8.12
N ALA A 213 -2.08 -19.45 -7.62
CA ALA A 213 -1.10 -18.71 -8.40
C ALA A 213 0.00 -19.64 -8.90
N ASN A 214 0.23 -19.67 -10.20
CA ASN A 214 1.34 -20.43 -10.80
C ASN A 214 2.42 -19.52 -11.40
N SER A 215 2.08 -18.28 -11.73
CA SER A 215 2.99 -17.36 -12.42
C SER A 215 3.20 -16.04 -11.70
N GLY A 216 2.19 -15.54 -11.01
CA GLY A 216 2.30 -14.28 -10.30
C GLY A 216 1.13 -14.00 -9.39
N VAL A 217 1.36 -13.08 -8.46
CA VAL A 217 0.35 -12.56 -7.55
C VAL A 217 0.31 -11.05 -7.66
N ILE A 218 -0.88 -10.50 -7.85
CA ILE A 218 -1.13 -9.07 -7.84
C ILE A 218 -1.91 -8.77 -6.56
N ARG A 219 -1.28 -8.01 -5.67
CA ARG A 219 -1.88 -7.59 -4.41
C ARG A 219 -2.25 -6.13 -4.47
N GLN A 220 -3.45 -5.83 -4.06
CA GLN A 220 -3.93 -4.49 -3.83
C GLN A 220 -4.10 -4.30 -2.31
N THR A 221 -3.54 -3.22 -1.78
CA THR A 221 -3.65 -2.86 -0.37
C THR A 221 -4.39 -1.54 -0.26
N LEU A 222 -5.46 -1.51 0.51
CA LEU A 222 -6.25 -0.30 0.74
C LEU A 222 -5.52 0.67 1.67
N ARG A 223 -5.82 1.94 1.52
CA ARG A 223 -5.37 2.98 2.44
C ARG A 223 -6.13 2.88 3.74
N THR A 224 -5.40 2.98 4.82
CA THR A 224 -5.98 3.12 6.16
C THR A 224 -6.13 4.59 6.53
N GLY A 225 -7.05 4.90 7.44
CA GLY A 225 -7.20 6.24 7.96
C GLY A 225 -5.99 6.66 8.80
N SER A 226 -5.74 7.96 8.90
CA SER A 226 -4.69 8.54 9.73
C SER A 226 -5.26 9.27 10.95
N ASN A 227 -4.37 9.80 11.81
CA ASN A 227 -4.77 10.61 12.97
C ASN A 227 -5.09 12.07 12.59
N GLU A 228 -4.86 12.47 11.35
CA GLU A 228 -5.05 13.84 10.87
C GLU A 228 -6.22 13.90 9.90
N VAL A 229 -7.01 14.96 10.00
CA VAL A 229 -8.05 15.25 9.02
C VAL A 229 -7.37 15.74 7.74
N SER A 230 -7.57 15.03 6.65
CA SER A 230 -7.05 15.41 5.35
C SER A 230 -8.00 14.97 4.25
N GLY A 231 -7.88 15.59 3.09
CA GLY A 231 -8.70 15.23 1.95
C GLY A 231 -8.15 15.85 0.67
N ASP A 232 -8.55 15.25 -0.44
CA ASP A 232 -8.18 15.71 -1.78
C ASP A 232 -9.40 15.58 -2.69
N VAL A 233 -9.58 16.55 -3.57
CA VAL A 233 -10.62 16.53 -4.60
C VAL A 233 -9.95 16.82 -5.93
N ARG A 234 -10.10 15.91 -6.88
CA ARG A 234 -9.63 16.06 -8.25
C ARG A 234 -10.82 16.07 -9.20
N PHE A 235 -10.82 17.05 -10.09
CA PHE A 235 -11.77 17.17 -11.17
C PHE A 235 -11.02 17.28 -12.49
N GLU A 236 -11.31 16.40 -13.41
CA GLU A 236 -10.70 16.36 -14.74
C GLU A 236 -11.80 16.42 -15.82
N THR A 237 -11.52 17.15 -16.88
CA THR A 237 -12.35 17.17 -18.09
C THR A 237 -11.45 16.92 -19.29
N GLY A 238 -12.00 16.31 -20.33
CA GLY A 238 -11.24 15.98 -21.53
C GLY A 238 -12.12 15.82 -22.74
N ASP A 239 -11.52 15.30 -23.79
CA ASP A 239 -12.23 14.99 -25.04
C ASP A 239 -13.33 13.95 -24.83
N TYR A 240 -14.28 13.88 -25.75
CA TYR A 240 -15.43 12.97 -25.70
C TYR A 240 -16.31 13.14 -24.44
N GLY A 241 -16.46 14.37 -23.96
CA GLY A 241 -17.28 14.67 -22.76
C GLY A 241 -16.75 14.04 -21.47
N LEU A 242 -15.44 13.67 -21.44
CA LEU A 242 -14.83 13.11 -20.24
C LEU A 242 -15.03 14.06 -19.06
N THR A 243 -15.63 13.53 -18.03
CA THR A 243 -15.73 14.16 -16.71
C THR A 243 -15.36 13.12 -15.67
N ASP A 244 -14.30 13.40 -14.92
CA ASP A 244 -13.81 12.54 -13.85
C ASP A 244 -13.75 13.36 -12.56
N LEU A 245 -14.47 12.93 -11.55
CA LEU A 245 -14.48 13.50 -10.22
C LEU A 245 -14.02 12.44 -9.23
N THR A 246 -12.94 12.70 -8.55
CA THR A 246 -12.46 11.85 -7.46
C THR A 246 -12.33 12.68 -6.20
N ALA A 247 -12.81 12.14 -5.08
CA ALA A 247 -12.69 12.75 -3.77
C ALA A 247 -12.19 11.71 -2.76
N THR A 248 -11.22 12.09 -1.94
CA THR A 248 -10.76 11.31 -0.81
C THR A 248 -10.88 12.12 0.46
N VAL A 249 -11.26 11.48 1.55
CA VAL A 249 -11.29 12.12 2.86
C VAL A 249 -10.82 11.15 3.93
N ASN A 250 -10.03 11.66 4.84
CA ASN A 250 -9.51 10.98 6.00
C ASN A 250 -10.00 11.72 7.25
N VAL A 251 -10.74 11.02 8.10
CA VAL A 251 -11.34 11.61 9.31
C VAL A 251 -11.11 10.66 10.48
N PRO A 252 -10.30 11.03 11.49
CA PRO A 252 -10.22 10.28 12.72
C PRO A 252 -11.51 10.50 13.55
N ILE A 253 -12.07 9.43 14.09
CA ILE A 253 -13.24 9.45 14.96
C ILE A 253 -12.79 9.10 16.38
N GLY A 254 -12.61 10.12 17.21
CA GLY A 254 -12.01 9.96 18.54
C GLY A 254 -10.55 9.50 18.45
N ASN A 255 -10.06 8.80 19.48
CA ASN A 255 -8.65 8.40 19.55
C ASN A 255 -8.36 7.00 18.95
N ASN A 256 -9.40 6.20 18.69
CA ASN A 256 -9.24 4.78 18.39
C ASN A 256 -9.75 4.38 17.00
N VAL A 257 -10.52 5.21 16.32
CA VAL A 257 -11.09 4.89 15.02
C VAL A 257 -10.55 5.86 13.97
N LYS A 258 -9.91 5.32 12.96
CA LYS A 258 -9.39 6.06 11.82
C LYS A 258 -10.19 5.65 10.60
N THR A 259 -10.74 6.63 9.88
CA THR A 259 -11.55 6.36 8.70
C THR A 259 -10.92 6.98 7.46
N PHE A 260 -10.97 6.25 6.38
CA PHE A 260 -10.62 6.71 5.05
C PHE A 260 -11.76 6.41 4.10
N LEU A 261 -12.19 7.41 3.34
CA LEU A 261 -13.23 7.28 2.33
C LEU A 261 -12.69 7.79 1.00
N ALA A 262 -12.92 7.02 -0.05
CA ALA A 262 -12.61 7.42 -1.41
C ALA A 262 -13.84 7.24 -2.30
N LEU A 263 -14.13 8.24 -3.11
CA LEU A 263 -15.24 8.27 -4.06
C LEU A 263 -14.69 8.61 -5.44
N SER A 264 -15.20 7.97 -6.47
CA SER A 264 -14.88 8.28 -7.85
C SER A 264 -16.15 8.21 -8.70
N SER A 265 -16.29 9.17 -9.60
CA SER A 265 -17.34 9.20 -10.61
C SER A 265 -16.71 9.60 -11.93
N ARG A 266 -16.78 8.73 -12.90
CA ARG A 266 -16.25 8.96 -14.24
C ARG A 266 -17.34 8.81 -15.28
N HIS A 267 -17.47 9.81 -16.14
CA HIS A 267 -18.37 9.81 -17.28
C HIS A 267 -17.56 10.11 -18.55
N VAL A 268 -17.83 9.35 -19.59
CA VAL A 268 -17.23 9.55 -20.93
C VAL A 268 -18.36 9.36 -21.92
N ASP A 269 -18.53 10.30 -22.84
CA ASP A 269 -19.42 10.12 -23.98
C ASP A 269 -18.81 9.11 -24.97
N ASP A 270 -19.67 8.52 -25.76
CA ASP A 270 -19.22 7.59 -26.78
C ASP A 270 -18.34 8.31 -27.81
N TRP A 271 -17.19 7.76 -28.15
CA TRP A 271 -16.28 8.34 -29.13
C TRP A 271 -16.89 8.34 -30.55
N ASP A 272 -17.83 7.41 -30.82
CA ASP A 272 -18.60 7.33 -32.07
C ASP A 272 -20.08 7.09 -31.76
N PRO A 273 -20.84 8.14 -31.45
CA PRO A 273 -22.26 8.03 -31.17
C PRO A 273 -23.08 7.54 -32.37
N THR A 274 -22.53 7.54 -33.58
CA THR A 274 -23.20 7.05 -34.79
C THR A 274 -23.05 5.56 -34.94
N PHE A 275 -21.91 4.97 -34.55
CA PHE A 275 -21.65 3.54 -34.64
C PHE A 275 -22.66 2.70 -33.84
N TYR A 276 -23.10 3.18 -32.67
CA TYR A 276 -24.06 2.47 -31.83
C TYR A 276 -25.53 2.75 -32.15
N LYS A 277 -25.82 3.80 -32.93
CA LYS A 277 -27.20 4.07 -33.37
C LYS A 277 -27.75 3.03 -34.34
N ASP A 278 -26.86 2.44 -35.13
CA ASP A 278 -27.22 1.43 -36.13
C ASP A 278 -27.34 0.02 -35.56
N PHE A 279 -26.82 -0.22 -34.35
CA PHE A 279 -26.93 -1.50 -33.64
C PHE A 279 -27.99 -1.39 -32.52
N SER A 280 -29.25 -1.53 -32.90
CA SER A 280 -30.40 -1.46 -31.98
C SER A 280 -30.42 -2.53 -30.86
N ILE A 281 -29.46 -3.45 -30.85
CA ILE A 281 -29.33 -4.56 -29.91
C ILE A 281 -28.69 -4.13 -28.58
N ILE A 282 -28.00 -2.98 -28.52
CA ILE A 282 -27.25 -2.53 -27.35
C ILE A 282 -27.99 -1.49 -26.51
N LYS A 283 -29.20 -1.10 -26.92
CA LYS A 283 -30.08 -0.25 -26.11
C LYS A 283 -31.06 -1.09 -25.29
N LYS A 284 -30.56 -1.76 -24.26
CA LYS A 284 -31.40 -2.18 -23.12
C LYS A 284 -30.63 -2.19 -21.84
#